data_05a37598d2d26b5b5aa8e3d58b01b714
#
_entry.id   05a37598d2d26b5b5aa8e3d58b01b714
#
_cell.length_a   1.000
_cell.length_b   1.000
_cell.length_c   1.000
_cell.angle_alpha   90.00
_cell.angle_beta   90.00
_cell.angle_gamma   90.00
#
_symmetry.space_group_name_H-M   'P 1'
#
loop_
_entity.id
_entity.type
_entity.pdbx_description
1 polymer ?
#
loop_
_entity_poly.entity_id
_entity_poly.type
_entity_poly.pdbx_seq_one_letter_code
_entity_poly.pdbx_strand_id
1 'polypeptide(L)'
;PGLLKTEVIARRGAQLYKAAMKGYEELKAEKPDAMRPVFVIGSEVPIPGGATEAEDTLAVTSPDAFRDTVSTYQRVWTEEGVGDGMKDVIAVVVQPGVEFGDEQVFDYDPAAAVDLCAALKEFPDICFEGHSTDYQTATDLYNMVTDGIAILKVGPALTYGLREALFSLSMME
;
A
#
# COMPACT_ATOMS: atom_id res chain seq x y z
N PRO A 1 19.38 8.42 8.06
CA PRO A 1 18.24 9.32 8.12
C PRO A 1 17.05 8.54 8.65
N GLY A 2 16.53 8.94 9.83
CA GLY A 2 15.41 8.26 10.46
C GLY A 2 14.12 8.41 9.64
N LEU A 3 13.12 7.54 9.90
CA LEU A 3 11.79 7.62 9.31
C LEU A 3 11.17 9.00 9.58
N LEU A 4 10.50 9.56 8.56
CA LEU A 4 9.76 10.80 8.72
C LEU A 4 8.59 10.58 9.68
N LYS A 5 8.27 11.59 10.50
CA LYS A 5 7.08 11.55 11.36
C LYS A 5 5.82 11.47 10.50
N THR A 6 4.84 10.69 10.92
CA THR A 6 3.54 10.51 10.24
C THR A 6 2.86 11.85 9.91
N GLU A 7 2.96 12.85 10.79
CA GLU A 7 2.44 14.20 10.53
C GLU A 7 3.09 14.89 9.31
N VAL A 8 4.39 14.71 9.12
CA VAL A 8 5.11 15.28 7.97
C VAL A 8 4.68 14.59 6.69
N ILE A 9 4.50 13.26 6.75
CA ILE A 9 4.02 12.47 5.62
C ILE A 9 2.60 12.88 5.27
N ALA A 10 1.70 12.96 6.25
CA ALA A 10 0.32 13.38 6.07
C ALA A 10 0.20 14.79 5.47
N ARG A 11 1.04 15.74 5.90
CA ARG A 11 1.08 17.11 5.35
C ARG A 11 1.52 17.14 3.90
N ARG A 12 2.52 16.34 3.55
CA ARG A 12 2.93 16.16 2.15
C ARG A 12 1.83 15.50 1.33
N GLY A 13 1.15 14.51 1.90
CA GLY A 13 -0.02 13.85 1.31
C GLY A 13 -1.13 14.85 0.99
N ALA A 14 -1.42 15.79 1.91
CA ALA A 14 -2.40 16.86 1.67
C ALA A 14 -2.03 17.75 0.47
N GLN A 15 -0.75 18.08 0.29
CA GLN A 15 -0.29 18.87 -0.86
C GLN A 15 -0.44 18.09 -2.18
N LEU A 16 -0.10 16.79 -2.16
CA LEU A 16 -0.28 15.92 -3.32
C LEU A 16 -1.76 15.75 -3.66
N TYR A 17 -2.62 15.58 -2.67
CA TYR A 17 -4.06 15.53 -2.85
C TYR A 17 -4.59 16.80 -3.52
N LYS A 18 -4.20 17.99 -3.03
CA LYS A 18 -4.59 19.29 -3.62
C LYS A 18 -4.18 19.37 -5.10
N ALA A 19 -2.94 18.96 -5.41
CA ALA A 19 -2.44 18.98 -6.79
C ALA A 19 -3.21 17.98 -7.69
N ALA A 20 -3.45 16.76 -7.21
CA ALA A 20 -4.19 15.75 -7.95
C ALA A 20 -5.64 16.19 -8.21
N MET A 21 -6.32 16.76 -7.21
CA MET A 21 -7.68 17.24 -7.36
C MET A 21 -7.78 18.42 -8.30
N LYS A 22 -6.79 19.32 -8.29
CA LYS A 22 -6.73 20.41 -9.29
C LYS A 22 -6.64 19.84 -10.71
N GLY A 23 -5.74 18.88 -10.95
CA GLY A 23 -5.62 18.23 -12.27
C GLY A 23 -6.90 17.47 -12.67
N TYR A 24 -7.58 16.85 -11.70
CA TYR A 24 -8.86 16.20 -11.95
C TYR A 24 -9.95 17.19 -12.38
N GLU A 25 -10.08 18.34 -11.72
CA GLU A 25 -11.08 19.35 -12.09
C GLU A 25 -10.80 19.94 -13.49
N GLU A 26 -9.53 20.17 -13.84
CA GLU A 26 -9.12 20.57 -15.19
C GLU A 26 -9.51 19.50 -16.23
N LEU A 27 -9.19 18.22 -15.97
CA LEU A 27 -9.57 17.12 -16.85
C LEU A 27 -11.09 16.97 -16.99
N LYS A 28 -11.83 17.11 -15.89
CA LYS A 28 -13.28 16.98 -15.87
C LYS A 28 -13.98 18.07 -16.66
N ALA A 29 -13.40 19.26 -16.73
CA ALA A 29 -13.90 20.36 -17.57
C ALA A 29 -13.83 20.00 -19.06
N GLU A 30 -12.82 19.22 -19.48
CA GLU A 30 -12.66 18.74 -20.85
C GLU A 30 -13.41 17.43 -21.11
N LYS A 31 -13.45 16.55 -20.08
CA LYS A 31 -14.07 15.21 -20.12
C LYS A 31 -15.02 15.05 -18.93
N PRO A 32 -16.30 15.39 -19.06
CA PRO A 32 -17.27 15.35 -17.98
C PRO A 32 -17.47 13.98 -17.32
N ASP A 33 -17.15 12.92 -18.03
CA ASP A 33 -17.18 11.51 -17.59
C ASP A 33 -15.86 11.01 -16.97
N ALA A 34 -14.87 11.92 -16.80
CA ALA A 34 -13.61 11.57 -16.16
C ALA A 34 -13.84 11.01 -14.75
N MET A 35 -13.23 9.84 -14.51
CA MET A 35 -13.36 9.15 -13.22
C MET A 35 -12.62 9.93 -12.12
N ARG A 36 -13.30 10.12 -10.98
CA ARG A 36 -12.67 10.75 -9.80
C ARG A 36 -11.54 9.89 -9.28
N PRO A 37 -10.35 10.46 -9.01
CA PRO A 37 -9.26 9.72 -8.44
C PRO A 37 -9.58 9.27 -7.01
N VAL A 38 -9.07 8.11 -6.63
CA VAL A 38 -9.05 7.60 -5.27
C VAL A 38 -7.61 7.54 -4.78
N PHE A 39 -7.42 7.51 -3.47
CA PHE A 39 -6.11 7.66 -2.86
C PHE A 39 -5.81 6.53 -1.88
N VAL A 40 -4.54 6.26 -1.74
CA VAL A 40 -3.98 5.38 -0.71
C VAL A 40 -3.10 6.24 0.19
N ILE A 41 -3.20 6.05 1.49
CA ILE A 41 -2.38 6.73 2.49
C ILE A 41 -1.54 5.72 3.27
N GLY A 42 -0.52 6.20 3.97
CA GLY A 42 0.28 5.36 4.84
C GLY A 42 1.51 6.09 5.36
N SER A 43 2.11 5.53 6.40
CA SER A 43 3.40 5.95 6.94
C SER A 43 4.48 4.89 6.75
N GLU A 44 4.10 3.69 6.37
CA GLU A 44 5.00 2.59 6.02
C GLU A 44 5.63 2.85 4.65
N VAL A 45 6.95 2.77 4.59
CA VAL A 45 7.69 2.93 3.32
C VAL A 45 8.63 1.75 3.18
N PRO A 46 8.20 0.67 2.52
CA PRO A 46 9.06 -0.47 2.25
C PRO A 46 10.24 -0.07 1.34
N ILE A 47 11.32 -0.82 1.44
CA ILE A 47 12.50 -0.62 0.59
C ILE A 47 12.14 -1.04 -0.84
N PRO A 48 12.29 -0.16 -1.84
CA PRO A 48 12.02 -0.53 -3.23
C PRO A 48 12.90 -1.69 -3.70
N GLY A 49 12.29 -2.73 -4.24
CA GLY A 49 13.01 -3.89 -4.77
C GLY A 49 13.24 -5.01 -3.76
N GLY A 50 12.66 -4.92 -2.57
CA GLY A 50 12.74 -5.93 -1.52
C GLY A 50 13.81 -5.64 -0.47
N ALA A 51 13.90 -6.49 0.53
CA ALA A 51 14.87 -6.38 1.63
C ALA A 51 16.29 -6.61 1.11
N THR A 52 17.20 -5.70 1.45
CA THR A 52 18.63 -5.81 1.09
C THR A 52 19.49 -6.44 2.20
N GLU A 53 18.93 -6.60 3.38
CA GLU A 53 19.57 -7.24 4.54
C GLU A 53 18.69 -8.39 5.02
N ALA A 54 19.31 -9.45 5.52
CA ALA A 54 18.60 -10.59 6.09
C ALA A 54 17.93 -10.14 7.39
N GLU A 55 16.61 -10.19 7.45
CA GLU A 55 15.83 -9.99 8.66
C GLU A 55 15.43 -11.36 9.22
N ASP A 56 15.65 -11.59 10.50
CA ASP A 56 15.25 -12.86 11.15
C ASP A 56 13.73 -12.92 11.39
N THR A 57 13.09 -11.77 11.54
CA THR A 57 11.63 -11.64 11.71
C THR A 57 11.12 -10.32 11.15
N LEU A 58 9.98 -10.39 10.45
CA LEU A 58 9.30 -9.23 9.93
C LEU A 58 8.15 -8.82 10.86
N ALA A 59 8.17 -7.58 11.34
CA ALA A 59 7.13 -7.08 12.24
C ALA A 59 5.87 -6.69 11.46
N VAL A 60 4.71 -7.23 11.87
CA VAL A 60 3.41 -6.80 11.38
C VAL A 60 3.07 -5.42 11.94
N THR A 61 2.47 -4.55 11.13
CA THR A 61 1.95 -3.25 11.59
C THR A 61 0.99 -3.46 12.77
N SER A 62 1.24 -2.79 13.89
CA SER A 62 0.34 -2.93 15.04
C SER A 62 -1.01 -2.23 14.80
N PRO A 63 -2.12 -2.73 15.39
CA PRO A 63 -3.42 -2.07 15.31
C PRO A 63 -3.38 -0.59 15.72
N ASP A 64 -2.59 -0.25 16.75
CA ASP A 64 -2.47 1.12 17.24
C ASP A 64 -1.70 2.01 16.26
N ALA A 65 -0.65 1.52 15.63
CA ALA A 65 0.07 2.25 14.57
C ALA A 65 -0.82 2.52 13.35
N PHE A 66 -1.67 1.57 12.98
CA PHE A 66 -2.67 1.75 11.93
C PHE A 66 -3.69 2.84 12.32
N ARG A 67 -4.29 2.77 13.51
CA ARG A 67 -5.24 3.78 14.00
C ARG A 67 -4.61 5.16 14.10
N ASP A 68 -3.37 5.25 14.58
CA ASP A 68 -2.62 6.50 14.68
C ASP A 68 -2.37 7.10 13.30
N THR A 69 -2.03 6.28 12.31
CA THR A 69 -1.88 6.73 10.92
C THR A 69 -3.18 7.36 10.41
N VAL A 70 -4.32 6.67 10.50
CA VAL A 70 -5.61 7.19 10.02
C VAL A 70 -6.00 8.48 10.74
N SER A 71 -5.90 8.50 12.07
CA SER A 71 -6.27 9.68 12.88
C SER A 71 -5.37 10.88 12.61
N THR A 72 -4.07 10.64 12.41
CA THR A 72 -3.10 11.69 12.06
C THR A 72 -3.41 12.28 10.69
N TYR A 73 -3.70 11.45 9.68
CA TYR A 73 -4.11 11.94 8.36
C TYR A 73 -5.39 12.74 8.43
N GLN A 74 -6.42 12.24 9.13
CA GLN A 74 -7.70 12.94 9.30
C GLN A 74 -7.49 14.34 9.93
N ARG A 75 -6.71 14.42 10.99
CA ARG A 75 -6.41 15.68 11.68
C ARG A 75 -5.61 16.63 10.78
N VAL A 76 -4.50 16.18 10.23
CA VAL A 76 -3.60 17.01 9.41
C VAL A 76 -4.29 17.46 8.13
N TRP A 77 -5.06 16.61 7.45
CA TRP A 77 -5.79 17.00 6.25
C TRP A 77 -6.89 18.01 6.57
N THR A 78 -7.50 17.94 7.75
CA THR A 78 -8.46 18.96 8.22
C THR A 78 -7.75 20.29 8.46
N GLU A 79 -6.61 20.31 9.13
CA GLU A 79 -5.77 21.49 9.34
C GLU A 79 -5.32 22.13 8.01
N GLU A 80 -5.02 21.32 7.01
CA GLU A 80 -4.61 21.73 5.67
C GLU A 80 -5.80 22.14 4.77
N GLY A 81 -7.04 22.06 5.27
CA GLY A 81 -8.25 22.45 4.54
C GLY A 81 -8.72 21.44 3.49
N VAL A 82 -8.31 20.18 3.59
CA VAL A 82 -8.71 19.08 2.70
C VAL A 82 -9.26 17.87 3.45
N GLY A 83 -9.77 18.07 4.66
CA GLY A 83 -10.31 16.98 5.49
C GLY A 83 -11.39 16.14 4.80
N ASP A 84 -12.24 16.79 3.97
CA ASP A 84 -13.25 16.09 3.16
C ASP A 84 -12.63 15.09 2.14
N GLY A 85 -11.35 15.23 1.83
CA GLY A 85 -10.63 14.31 0.96
C GLY A 85 -10.45 12.92 1.54
N MET A 86 -10.61 12.74 2.84
CA MET A 86 -10.54 11.42 3.47
C MET A 86 -11.61 10.44 2.93
N LYS A 87 -12.72 10.92 2.41
CA LYS A 87 -13.71 10.09 1.71
C LYS A 87 -13.23 9.49 0.39
N ASP A 88 -12.18 10.06 -0.19
CA ASP A 88 -11.57 9.58 -1.43
C ASP A 88 -10.41 8.59 -1.13
N VAL A 89 -10.09 8.38 0.14
CA VAL A 89 -9.10 7.39 0.58
C VAL A 89 -9.76 6.01 0.64
N ILE A 90 -9.22 5.08 -0.14
CA ILE A 90 -9.76 3.71 -0.25
C ILE A 90 -8.89 2.66 0.45
N ALA A 91 -7.64 3.00 0.75
CA ALA A 91 -6.75 2.05 1.41
C ALA A 91 -5.69 2.74 2.27
N VAL A 92 -5.16 1.96 3.21
CA VAL A 92 -3.99 2.32 4.02
C VAL A 92 -2.90 1.29 3.80
N VAL A 93 -1.67 1.77 3.53
CA VAL A 93 -0.49 0.90 3.44
C VAL A 93 -0.14 0.37 4.81
N VAL A 94 0.03 -0.95 4.88
CA VAL A 94 0.47 -1.66 6.08
C VAL A 94 1.55 -2.68 5.75
N GLN A 95 2.33 -3.09 6.76
CA GLN A 95 3.18 -4.26 6.68
C GLN A 95 2.43 -5.47 7.26
N PRO A 96 1.94 -6.39 6.42
CA PRO A 96 1.18 -7.55 6.89
C PRO A 96 2.06 -8.75 7.26
N GLY A 97 3.39 -8.58 7.29
CA GLY A 97 4.34 -9.66 7.57
C GLY A 97 4.87 -10.34 6.31
N VAL A 98 4.77 -9.71 5.14
CA VAL A 98 5.31 -10.24 3.88
C VAL A 98 6.47 -9.39 3.38
N GLU A 99 7.50 -10.04 2.88
CA GLU A 99 8.66 -9.41 2.25
C GLU A 99 9.39 -10.42 1.38
N PHE A 100 10.25 -9.97 0.52
CA PHE A 100 11.17 -10.81 -0.23
C PHE A 100 12.55 -10.17 -0.33
N GLY A 101 13.56 -11.01 -0.41
CA GLY A 101 14.94 -10.62 -0.67
C GLY A 101 15.51 -11.44 -1.81
N ASP A 102 16.83 -11.46 -1.92
CA ASP A 102 17.53 -12.20 -2.99
C ASP A 102 17.43 -13.72 -2.81
N GLU A 103 17.34 -14.20 -1.56
CA GLU A 103 17.39 -15.64 -1.22
C GLU A 103 16.20 -16.11 -0.39
N GLN A 104 15.33 -15.20 0.05
CA GLN A 104 14.25 -15.51 0.99
C GLN A 104 12.95 -14.80 0.61
N VAL A 105 11.84 -15.50 0.84
CA VAL A 105 10.48 -14.95 0.81
C VAL A 105 9.86 -15.18 2.18
N PHE A 106 9.27 -14.15 2.75
CA PHE A 106 8.46 -14.24 3.96
C PHE A 106 7.01 -14.40 3.54
N ASP A 107 6.51 -15.61 3.71
CA ASP A 107 5.14 -15.95 3.35
C ASP A 107 4.13 -15.33 4.33
N TYR A 108 2.93 -15.04 3.84
CA TYR A 108 1.87 -14.48 4.66
C TYR A 108 1.40 -15.45 5.73
N ASP A 109 1.43 -15.01 6.99
CA ASP A 109 0.86 -15.73 8.13
C ASP A 109 -0.42 -15.03 8.63
N PRO A 110 -1.63 -15.56 8.33
CA PRO A 110 -2.88 -15.01 8.82
C PRO A 110 -2.96 -14.89 10.35
N ALA A 111 -2.29 -15.80 11.09
CA ALA A 111 -2.29 -15.77 12.54
C ALA A 111 -1.49 -14.58 13.09
N ALA A 112 -0.39 -14.22 12.44
CA ALA A 112 0.41 -13.05 12.81
C ALA A 112 -0.33 -11.72 12.50
N ALA A 113 -1.15 -11.69 11.45
CA ALA A 113 -1.86 -10.50 11.00
C ALA A 113 -3.27 -10.34 11.62
N VAL A 114 -3.74 -11.28 12.43
CA VAL A 114 -5.13 -11.35 12.92
C VAL A 114 -5.59 -10.07 13.63
N ASP A 115 -4.75 -9.48 14.48
CA ASP A 115 -5.11 -8.29 15.26
C ASP A 115 -5.16 -7.04 14.35
N LEU A 116 -4.24 -6.92 13.40
CA LEU A 116 -4.25 -5.86 12.40
C LEU A 116 -5.52 -5.94 11.55
N CYS A 117 -5.85 -7.11 11.03
CA CYS A 117 -7.03 -7.33 10.20
C CYS A 117 -8.35 -7.16 10.99
N ALA A 118 -8.34 -7.45 12.29
CA ALA A 118 -9.48 -7.16 13.16
C ALA A 118 -9.71 -5.65 13.32
N ALA A 119 -8.65 -4.85 13.43
CA ALA A 119 -8.75 -3.39 13.54
C ALA A 119 -9.32 -2.73 12.28
N LEU A 120 -9.16 -3.33 11.10
CA LEU A 120 -9.75 -2.82 9.86
C LEU A 120 -11.28 -2.72 9.91
N LYS A 121 -11.94 -3.57 10.70
CA LYS A 121 -13.41 -3.56 10.84
C LYS A 121 -13.96 -2.25 11.43
N GLU A 122 -13.11 -1.46 12.06
CA GLU A 122 -13.46 -0.12 12.57
C GLU A 122 -13.59 0.90 11.42
N PHE A 123 -13.09 0.58 10.22
CA PHE A 123 -12.99 1.46 9.07
C PHE A 123 -13.59 0.78 7.81
N PRO A 124 -14.93 0.67 7.72
CA PRO A 124 -15.60 -0.16 6.69
C PRO A 124 -15.43 0.34 5.25
N ASP A 125 -15.01 1.59 5.08
CA ASP A 125 -14.88 2.21 3.75
C ASP A 125 -13.47 2.09 3.15
N ILE A 126 -12.53 1.45 3.85
CA ILE A 126 -11.14 1.28 3.40
C ILE A 126 -10.71 -0.18 3.46
N CYS A 127 -9.70 -0.53 2.68
CA CYS A 127 -8.98 -1.79 2.80
C CYS A 127 -7.50 -1.56 3.14
N PHE A 128 -6.73 -2.63 3.29
CA PHE A 128 -5.28 -2.52 3.36
C PHE A 128 -4.62 -2.65 1.99
N GLU A 129 -3.50 -1.94 1.82
CA GLU A 129 -2.54 -2.16 0.76
C GLU A 129 -1.29 -2.81 1.35
N GLY A 130 -0.97 -4.01 0.90
CA GLY A 130 0.27 -4.72 1.23
C GLY A 130 1.32 -4.48 0.15
N HIS A 131 2.54 -4.14 0.54
CA HIS A 131 3.68 -4.05 -0.36
C HIS A 131 4.48 -5.35 -0.35
N SER A 132 5.44 -5.49 -1.29
CA SER A 132 6.35 -6.65 -1.36
C SER A 132 5.62 -7.99 -1.42
N THR A 133 4.48 -8.04 -2.09
CA THR A 133 3.68 -9.27 -2.22
C THR A 133 4.14 -10.15 -3.38
N ASP A 134 5.31 -9.85 -3.94
CA ASP A 134 5.98 -10.67 -4.94
C ASP A 134 6.28 -12.07 -4.37
N TYR A 135 6.18 -13.08 -5.22
CA TYR A 135 6.51 -14.47 -4.92
C TYR A 135 5.63 -15.17 -3.87
N GLN A 136 4.59 -14.51 -3.36
CA GLN A 136 3.59 -15.16 -2.50
C GLN A 136 2.85 -16.26 -3.24
N THR A 137 2.48 -17.33 -2.56
CA THR A 137 1.68 -18.41 -3.16
C THR A 137 0.26 -17.93 -3.49
N ALA A 138 -0.43 -18.64 -4.39
CA ALA A 138 -1.84 -18.34 -4.69
C ALA A 138 -2.74 -18.43 -3.44
N THR A 139 -2.41 -19.33 -2.51
CA THR A 139 -3.13 -19.47 -1.23
C THR A 139 -2.90 -18.26 -0.33
N ASP A 140 -1.67 -17.77 -0.24
CA ASP A 140 -1.33 -16.62 0.59
C ASP A 140 -1.97 -15.35 0.05
N LEU A 141 -1.93 -15.14 -1.27
CA LEU A 141 -2.63 -14.01 -1.91
C LEU A 141 -4.14 -14.07 -1.67
N TYR A 142 -4.75 -15.26 -1.74
CA TYR A 142 -6.17 -15.45 -1.43
C TYR A 142 -6.47 -15.11 0.04
N ASN A 143 -5.64 -15.59 0.97
CA ASN A 143 -5.79 -15.31 2.39
C ASN A 143 -5.64 -13.81 2.68
N MET A 144 -4.62 -13.15 2.12
CA MET A 144 -4.44 -11.70 2.24
C MET A 144 -5.68 -10.93 1.83
N VAL A 145 -6.25 -11.23 0.65
CA VAL A 145 -7.47 -10.56 0.17
C VAL A 145 -8.66 -10.83 1.09
N THR A 146 -8.80 -12.06 1.57
CA THR A 146 -9.88 -12.45 2.50
C THR A 146 -9.77 -11.70 3.82
N ASP A 147 -8.56 -11.43 4.29
CA ASP A 147 -8.26 -10.72 5.53
C ASP A 147 -8.32 -9.18 5.38
N GLY A 148 -8.63 -8.68 4.17
CA GLY A 148 -8.83 -7.25 3.91
C GLY A 148 -7.64 -6.53 3.32
N ILE A 149 -6.55 -7.24 2.98
CA ILE A 149 -5.42 -6.70 2.23
C ILE A 149 -5.74 -6.84 0.74
N ALA A 150 -6.61 -5.95 0.24
CA ALA A 150 -7.21 -6.09 -1.08
C ALA A 150 -6.40 -5.45 -2.21
N ILE A 151 -5.42 -4.62 -1.88
CA ILE A 151 -4.46 -4.07 -2.85
C ILE A 151 -3.11 -4.75 -2.60
N LEU A 152 -2.68 -5.54 -3.57
CA LEU A 152 -1.44 -6.31 -3.52
C LEU A 152 -0.43 -5.69 -4.48
N LYS A 153 0.60 -5.03 -3.94
CA LYS A 153 1.64 -4.40 -4.76
C LYS A 153 2.72 -5.39 -5.12
N VAL A 154 2.88 -5.58 -6.41
CA VAL A 154 3.93 -6.42 -7.02
C VAL A 154 4.78 -5.58 -7.97
N GLY A 155 6.02 -5.98 -8.17
CA GLY A 155 6.96 -5.28 -9.05
C GLY A 155 7.93 -6.25 -9.71
N PRO A 156 9.06 -6.58 -9.07
CA PRO A 156 10.14 -7.37 -9.67
C PRO A 156 9.69 -8.71 -10.25
N ALA A 157 8.81 -9.44 -9.57
CA ALA A 157 8.35 -10.76 -10.03
C ALA A 157 7.69 -10.71 -11.41
N LEU A 158 6.82 -9.73 -11.67
CA LEU A 158 6.17 -9.58 -12.97
C LEU A 158 7.15 -9.16 -14.06
N THR A 159 8.04 -8.22 -13.76
CA THR A 159 9.10 -7.79 -14.68
C THR A 159 10.04 -8.92 -15.01
N TYR A 160 10.40 -9.74 -14.01
CA TYR A 160 11.25 -10.91 -14.19
C TYR A 160 10.57 -11.97 -15.08
N GLY A 161 9.31 -12.28 -14.78
CA GLY A 161 8.53 -13.23 -15.58
C GLY A 161 8.39 -12.81 -17.04
N LEU A 162 8.13 -11.54 -17.32
CA LEU A 162 8.09 -11.01 -18.69
C LEU A 162 9.46 -11.13 -19.37
N ARG A 163 10.54 -10.76 -18.67
CA ARG A 163 11.90 -10.88 -19.19
C ARG A 163 12.24 -12.32 -19.57
N GLU A 164 12.01 -13.27 -18.68
CA GLU A 164 12.28 -14.71 -18.93
C GLU A 164 11.47 -15.23 -20.13
N ALA A 165 10.21 -14.84 -20.25
CA ALA A 165 9.39 -15.21 -21.40
C ALA A 165 9.95 -14.67 -22.73
N LEU A 166 10.38 -13.41 -22.77
CA LEU A 166 10.98 -12.81 -23.96
C LEU A 166 12.32 -13.49 -24.34
N PHE A 167 13.17 -13.79 -23.36
CA PHE A 167 14.40 -14.55 -23.63
C PHE A 167 14.11 -15.95 -24.15
N SER A 168 13.15 -16.66 -23.57
CA SER A 168 12.74 -17.97 -24.05
C SER A 168 12.24 -17.95 -25.48
N LEU A 169 11.41 -16.96 -25.84
CA LEU A 169 10.93 -16.77 -27.21
C LEU A 169 12.08 -16.47 -28.19
N SER A 170 13.07 -15.67 -27.78
CA SER A 170 14.22 -15.35 -28.65
C SER A 170 15.13 -16.55 -28.94
N MET A 171 15.06 -17.61 -28.13
CA MET A 171 15.81 -18.85 -28.33
C MET A 171 15.07 -19.88 -29.21
N MET A 172 13.83 -19.59 -29.62
CA MET A 172 13.00 -20.50 -30.41
C MET A 172 13.16 -20.31 -31.92
N GLU A 173 14.08 -19.45 -32.40
CA GLU A 173 14.41 -19.25 -33.82
C GLU A 173 15.39 -20.33 -34.36
#